data_518eebcfff54352c8fc8129fcb18e271
#
_entry.id   518eebcfff54352c8fc8129fcb18e271
#
_cell.length_a   1.000
_cell.length_b   1.000
_cell.length_c   1.000
_cell.angle_alpha   90.00
_cell.angle_beta   90.00
_cell.angle_gamma   90.00
#
_symmetry.space_group_name_H-M   'P 1'
#
loop_
_entity.id
_entity.type
_entity.pdbx_description
1 polymer ?
#
loop_
_entity_poly.entity_id
_entity_poly.type
_entity_poly.pdbx_seq_one_letter_code
_entity_poly.pdbx_strand_id
1 'polypeptide(L)'
;MDTKFKVNQKVVYPSQGVGVVTEIFEKKFREEMNLYYKIYIEASDMIVMVPVNKAEELGIRQIVSKKEAEEALELLSAEFEPITSDWKLRYQMNLDLLKKGTVKDIATIVRCLYNRSKVKELPILERKLYDSAKKLLEDEISFALGKSAKEIEATIHTKLEPPGAAPRVKHTIQLDDDEDDDLMDDVNEKSRRRDDDMDDDDDGASDDMDDAEGDFDEDDDAF
;
A
#
# COMPACT_ATOMS: atom_id res chain seq x y z
N MET A 1 -6.79 23.67 15.96
CA MET A 1 -7.04 23.09 14.62
C MET A 1 -7.94 21.88 14.82
N ASP A 2 -9.05 21.85 14.10
CA ASP A 2 -9.94 20.68 14.16
C ASP A 2 -9.31 19.50 13.45
N THR A 3 -9.21 18.38 14.15
CA THR A 3 -8.71 17.12 13.59
C THR A 3 -9.88 16.30 13.09
N LYS A 4 -9.81 15.81 11.84
CA LYS A 4 -10.86 14.99 11.22
C LYS A 4 -11.01 13.63 11.92
N PHE A 5 -9.90 13.08 12.39
CA PHE A 5 -9.86 11.77 13.08
C PHE A 5 -9.49 11.98 14.55
N LYS A 6 -9.97 11.06 15.39
CA LYS A 6 -9.71 11.06 16.85
C LYS A 6 -8.72 9.95 17.22
N VAL A 7 -8.06 10.11 18.37
CA VAL A 7 -7.24 9.03 18.95
C VAL A 7 -8.12 7.81 19.21
N ASN A 8 -7.58 6.62 18.94
CA ASN A 8 -8.25 5.31 18.94
C ASN A 8 -9.30 5.12 17.84
N GLN A 9 -9.44 6.06 16.91
CA GLN A 9 -10.30 5.88 15.75
C GLN A 9 -9.62 4.98 14.71
N LYS A 10 -10.39 4.03 14.15
CA LYS A 10 -9.96 3.22 13.02
C LYS A 10 -10.13 4.01 11.72
N VAL A 11 -9.11 3.94 10.88
CA VAL A 11 -9.04 4.60 9.58
C VAL A 11 -8.51 3.63 8.54
N VAL A 12 -8.84 3.87 7.28
CA VAL A 12 -8.30 3.13 6.15
C VAL A 12 -7.19 3.96 5.51
N TYR A 13 -6.00 3.36 5.40
CA TYR A 13 -4.91 3.90 4.62
C TYR A 13 -4.90 3.18 3.26
N PRO A 14 -5.07 3.89 2.12
CA PRO A 14 -5.10 3.26 0.80
C PRO A 14 -3.91 2.32 0.57
N SER A 15 -4.17 1.17 0.00
CA SER A 15 -3.18 0.12 -0.31
C SER A 15 -2.48 -0.54 0.90
N GLN A 16 -2.64 -0.01 2.12
CA GLN A 16 -2.02 -0.54 3.35
C GLN A 16 -3.04 -1.21 4.28
N GLY A 17 -4.31 -0.83 4.18
CA GLY A 17 -5.38 -1.44 4.97
C GLY A 17 -5.85 -0.60 6.14
N VAL A 18 -6.44 -1.28 7.12
CA VAL A 18 -7.01 -0.64 8.30
C VAL A 18 -5.93 -0.36 9.34
N GLY A 19 -5.89 0.88 9.82
CA GLY A 19 -5.03 1.31 10.91
C GLY A 19 -5.81 1.97 12.03
N VAL A 20 -5.15 2.17 13.16
CA VAL A 20 -5.68 2.89 14.33
C VAL A 20 -4.87 4.12 14.57
N VAL A 21 -5.53 5.26 14.73
CA VAL A 21 -4.86 6.51 15.17
C VAL A 21 -4.46 6.35 16.62
N THR A 22 -3.18 6.13 16.89
CA THR A 22 -2.67 5.91 18.25
C THR A 22 -2.42 7.22 18.99
N GLU A 23 -2.03 8.25 18.26
CA GLU A 23 -1.65 9.54 18.84
C GLU A 23 -1.86 10.67 17.83
N ILE A 24 -2.12 11.87 18.35
CA ILE A 24 -2.11 13.11 17.56
C ILE A 24 -1.13 14.05 18.27
N PHE A 25 -0.06 14.43 17.59
CA PHE A 25 1.03 15.20 18.20
C PHE A 25 1.58 16.27 17.27
N GLU A 26 2.19 17.28 17.87
CA GLU A 26 2.88 18.34 17.14
C GLU A 26 4.34 17.96 16.90
N LYS A 27 4.79 18.15 15.68
CA LYS A 27 6.19 17.94 15.30
C LYS A 27 6.69 19.10 14.46
N LYS A 28 7.86 19.61 14.82
CA LYS A 28 8.54 20.62 14.00
C LYS A 28 9.10 19.95 12.76
N PHE A 29 8.66 20.42 11.59
CA PHE A 29 9.22 20.01 10.32
C PHE A 29 9.65 21.26 9.55
N ARG A 30 10.93 21.34 9.26
CA ARG A 30 11.63 22.53 8.76
C ARG A 30 11.38 23.75 9.64
N GLU A 31 10.94 24.70 9.71
CA GLU A 31 10.74 25.76 10.69
C GLU A 31 9.28 25.89 11.20
N GLU A 32 8.40 25.02 10.72
CA GLU A 32 6.98 25.07 11.03
C GLU A 32 6.56 23.94 11.98
N MET A 33 5.69 24.28 12.93
CA MET A 33 5.02 23.30 13.80
C MET A 33 3.81 22.73 13.06
N ASN A 34 3.82 21.44 12.79
CA ASN A 34 2.73 20.74 12.13
C ASN A 34 2.16 19.65 13.03
N LEU A 35 0.84 19.47 12.94
CA LEU A 35 0.12 18.44 13.65
C LEU A 35 0.13 17.14 12.81
N TYR A 36 0.42 16.02 13.47
CA TYR A 36 0.54 14.71 12.84
C TYR A 36 -0.40 13.70 13.47
N TYR A 37 -0.95 12.81 12.64
CA TYR A 37 -1.52 11.55 13.07
C TYR A 37 -0.42 10.49 13.11
N LYS A 38 -0.35 9.75 14.21
CA LYS A 38 0.41 8.50 14.32
C LYS A 38 -0.57 7.34 14.14
N ILE A 39 -0.45 6.63 13.04
CA ILE A 39 -1.36 5.55 12.67
C ILE A 39 -0.59 4.24 12.73
N TYR A 40 -1.08 3.30 13.52
CA TYR A 40 -0.57 1.94 13.57
C TYR A 40 -1.38 1.06 12.65
N ILE A 41 -0.74 0.36 11.72
CA ILE A 41 -1.34 -0.55 10.74
C ILE A 41 -0.99 -1.97 11.17
N GLU A 42 -1.96 -2.70 11.71
CA GLU A 42 -1.77 -4.03 12.28
C GLU A 42 -1.34 -5.06 11.21
N ALA A 43 -1.91 -4.98 10.00
CA ALA A 43 -1.64 -5.91 8.91
C ALA A 43 -0.17 -5.98 8.47
N SER A 44 0.58 -4.88 8.62
CA SER A 44 1.99 -4.76 8.22
C SER A 44 2.93 -4.45 9.40
N ASP A 45 2.38 -4.38 10.63
CA ASP A 45 3.11 -3.98 11.86
C ASP A 45 3.88 -2.66 11.69
N MET A 46 3.26 -1.70 10.97
CA MET A 46 3.89 -0.42 10.67
C MET A 46 3.25 0.74 11.41
N ILE A 47 4.09 1.70 11.79
CA ILE A 47 3.65 2.99 12.30
C ILE A 47 3.91 4.06 11.24
N VAL A 48 2.87 4.74 10.81
CA VAL A 48 2.94 5.81 9.81
C VAL A 48 2.62 7.15 10.49
N MET A 49 3.43 8.16 10.20
CA MET A 49 3.18 9.53 10.64
C MET A 49 2.70 10.37 9.46
N VAL A 50 1.48 10.89 9.56
CA VAL A 50 0.83 11.63 8.48
C VAL A 50 0.47 13.04 8.98
N PRO A 51 0.88 14.10 8.26
CA PRO A 51 0.43 15.44 8.57
C PRO A 51 -1.10 15.54 8.46
N VAL A 52 -1.74 16.16 9.46
CA VAL A 52 -3.21 16.28 9.53
C VAL A 52 -3.79 16.92 8.27
N ASN A 53 -3.13 17.96 7.76
CA ASN A 53 -3.54 18.70 6.55
C ASN A 53 -3.39 17.90 5.25
N LYS A 54 -2.59 16.83 5.24
CA LYS A 54 -2.38 15.98 4.05
C LYS A 54 -3.12 14.65 4.11
N ALA A 55 -3.80 14.34 5.20
CA ALA A 55 -4.48 13.06 5.38
C ALA A 55 -5.53 12.79 4.29
N GLU A 56 -6.25 13.82 3.85
CA GLU A 56 -7.25 13.71 2.77
C GLU A 56 -6.60 13.50 1.39
N GLU A 57 -5.54 14.23 1.10
CA GLU A 57 -4.78 14.09 -0.16
C GLU A 57 -4.18 12.68 -0.31
N LEU A 58 -3.77 12.10 0.82
CA LEU A 58 -3.28 10.71 0.89
C LEU A 58 -4.42 9.68 0.85
N GLY A 59 -5.69 10.12 0.77
CA GLY A 59 -6.84 9.25 0.70
C GLY A 59 -7.19 8.53 2.00
N ILE A 60 -6.66 9.00 3.15
CA ILE A 60 -6.99 8.42 4.45
C ILE A 60 -8.43 8.76 4.79
N ARG A 61 -9.24 7.73 5.07
CA ARG A 61 -10.66 7.85 5.31
C ARG A 61 -11.11 6.99 6.50
N GLN A 62 -12.30 7.24 6.96
CA GLN A 62 -12.96 6.37 7.95
C GLN A 62 -13.33 5.02 7.32
N ILE A 63 -13.49 4.00 8.15
CA ILE A 63 -14.07 2.73 7.75
C ILE A 63 -15.48 2.98 7.21
N VAL A 64 -15.85 2.24 6.18
CA VAL A 64 -17.17 2.33 5.54
C VAL A 64 -18.29 1.95 6.49
N SER A 65 -19.49 2.45 6.22
CA SER A 65 -20.70 2.06 6.93
C SER A 65 -21.08 0.59 6.64
N LYS A 66 -21.90 0.00 7.49
CA LYS A 66 -22.42 -1.37 7.28
C LYS A 66 -23.10 -1.51 5.91
N LYS A 67 -23.87 -0.50 5.51
CA LYS A 67 -24.57 -0.49 4.22
C LYS A 67 -23.59 -0.52 3.05
N GLU A 68 -22.56 0.30 3.08
CA GLU A 68 -21.54 0.32 2.02
C GLU A 68 -20.72 -0.99 1.97
N ALA A 69 -20.47 -1.61 3.14
CA ALA A 69 -19.82 -2.92 3.21
C ALA A 69 -20.71 -4.02 2.59
N GLU A 70 -22.00 -4.02 2.86
CA GLU A 70 -22.97 -4.94 2.25
C GLU A 70 -23.08 -4.72 0.74
N GLU A 71 -23.17 -3.47 0.28
CA GLU A 71 -23.15 -3.13 -1.15
C GLU A 71 -21.88 -3.63 -1.85
N ALA A 72 -20.72 -3.51 -1.20
CA ALA A 72 -19.46 -4.03 -1.73
C ALA A 72 -19.44 -5.55 -1.84
N LEU A 73 -20.04 -6.26 -0.86
CA LEU A 73 -20.21 -7.72 -0.94
C LEU A 73 -21.17 -8.13 -2.07
N GLU A 74 -22.25 -7.38 -2.31
CA GLU A 74 -23.17 -7.65 -3.42
C GLU A 74 -22.49 -7.47 -4.79
N LEU A 75 -21.55 -6.50 -4.92
CA LEU A 75 -20.77 -6.32 -6.15
C LEU A 75 -19.96 -7.56 -6.54
N LEU A 76 -19.57 -8.41 -5.59
CA LEU A 76 -18.81 -9.62 -5.88
C LEU A 76 -19.62 -10.66 -6.65
N SER A 77 -20.93 -10.70 -6.46
CA SER A 77 -21.86 -11.62 -7.16
C SER A 77 -22.51 -11.00 -8.40
N ALA A 78 -22.28 -9.72 -8.67
CA ALA A 78 -22.84 -9.07 -9.85
C ALA A 78 -22.25 -9.64 -11.15
N GLU A 79 -23.01 -9.55 -12.25
CA GLU A 79 -22.51 -9.92 -13.58
C GLU A 79 -21.20 -9.21 -13.89
N PHE A 80 -20.28 -9.99 -14.45
CA PHE A 80 -18.94 -9.52 -14.77
C PHE A 80 -18.81 -9.34 -16.28
N GLU A 81 -18.59 -8.11 -16.70
CA GLU A 81 -18.19 -7.81 -18.07
C GLU A 81 -16.67 -8.06 -18.20
N PRO A 82 -16.24 -8.90 -19.18
CA PRO A 82 -14.82 -9.18 -19.39
C PRO A 82 -14.08 -7.89 -19.70
N ILE A 83 -13.15 -7.50 -18.82
CA ILE A 83 -12.20 -6.45 -19.11
C ILE A 83 -11.18 -6.99 -20.12
N THR A 84 -10.34 -6.15 -20.67
CA THR A 84 -9.34 -6.52 -21.69
C THR A 84 -8.62 -7.86 -21.44
N SER A 85 -8.27 -8.57 -22.51
CA SER A 85 -7.40 -9.74 -22.45
C SER A 85 -5.93 -9.38 -22.18
N ASP A 86 -5.52 -8.16 -22.51
CA ASP A 86 -4.19 -7.62 -22.22
C ASP A 86 -4.00 -7.50 -20.72
N TRP A 87 -3.09 -8.30 -20.17
CA TRP A 87 -2.84 -8.35 -18.74
C TRP A 87 -2.14 -7.10 -18.22
N LYS A 88 -1.25 -6.46 -19.00
CA LYS A 88 -0.55 -5.24 -18.59
C LYS A 88 -1.53 -4.08 -18.41
N LEU A 89 -2.42 -3.91 -19.37
CA LEU A 89 -3.47 -2.90 -19.29
C LEU A 89 -4.43 -3.17 -18.13
N ARG A 90 -4.86 -4.43 -17.97
CA ARG A 90 -5.75 -4.83 -16.87
C ARG A 90 -5.09 -4.63 -15.50
N TYR A 91 -3.83 -4.98 -15.35
CA TYR A 91 -3.07 -4.74 -14.14
C TYR A 91 -2.99 -3.27 -13.80
N GLN A 92 -2.69 -2.40 -14.78
CA GLN A 92 -2.64 -0.95 -14.58
C GLN A 92 -4.00 -0.39 -14.15
N MET A 93 -5.09 -0.80 -14.80
CA MET A 93 -6.45 -0.40 -14.43
C MET A 93 -6.79 -0.79 -12.98
N ASN A 94 -6.43 -1.99 -12.57
CA ASN A 94 -6.64 -2.46 -11.20
C ASN A 94 -5.76 -1.73 -10.19
N LEU A 95 -4.52 -1.37 -10.52
CA LEU A 95 -3.69 -0.52 -9.68
C LEU A 95 -4.29 0.87 -9.47
N ASP A 96 -4.88 1.45 -10.51
CA ASP A 96 -5.52 2.76 -10.39
C ASP A 96 -6.78 2.70 -9.51
N LEU A 97 -7.54 1.60 -9.57
CA LEU A 97 -8.63 1.34 -8.62
C LEU A 97 -8.10 1.19 -7.18
N LEU A 98 -7.00 0.47 -7.00
CA LEU A 98 -6.39 0.30 -5.67
C LEU A 98 -5.93 1.64 -5.07
N LYS A 99 -5.38 2.54 -5.89
CA LYS A 99 -5.00 3.90 -5.47
C LYS A 99 -6.18 4.75 -5.03
N LYS A 100 -7.36 4.60 -5.68
CA LYS A 100 -8.60 5.25 -5.23
C LYS A 100 -9.02 4.78 -3.85
N GLY A 101 -8.80 3.50 -3.53
CA GLY A 101 -8.92 2.94 -2.20
C GLY A 101 -10.34 2.88 -1.64
N THR A 102 -11.42 3.02 -2.46
CA THR A 102 -12.77 2.81 -1.97
C THR A 102 -13.07 1.31 -1.85
N VAL A 103 -13.93 0.93 -0.90
CA VAL A 103 -14.31 -0.47 -0.71
C VAL A 103 -14.93 -1.09 -1.97
N LYS A 104 -15.66 -0.29 -2.75
CA LYS A 104 -16.27 -0.73 -4.02
C LYS A 104 -15.22 -0.96 -5.11
N ASP A 105 -14.21 -0.09 -5.20
CA ASP A 105 -13.09 -0.27 -6.13
C ASP A 105 -12.31 -1.53 -5.80
N ILE A 106 -12.02 -1.78 -4.50
CA ILE A 106 -11.32 -2.99 -4.05
C ILE A 106 -12.17 -4.25 -4.34
N ALA A 107 -13.48 -4.23 -4.08
CA ALA A 107 -14.37 -5.33 -4.45
C ALA A 107 -14.37 -5.58 -5.96
N THR A 108 -14.28 -4.53 -6.79
CA THR A 108 -14.18 -4.64 -8.25
C THR A 108 -12.88 -5.33 -8.67
N ILE A 109 -11.73 -4.99 -8.07
CA ILE A 109 -10.45 -5.67 -8.31
C ILE A 109 -10.57 -7.15 -7.99
N VAL A 110 -11.09 -7.48 -6.80
CA VAL A 110 -11.24 -8.88 -6.34
C VAL A 110 -12.13 -9.66 -7.31
N ARG A 111 -13.28 -9.12 -7.71
CA ARG A 111 -14.18 -9.74 -8.67
C ARG A 111 -13.52 -9.93 -10.04
N CYS A 112 -12.84 -8.89 -10.55
CA CYS A 112 -12.17 -8.91 -11.85
C CYS A 112 -11.12 -10.02 -11.92
N LEU A 113 -10.18 -10.04 -10.97
CA LEU A 113 -9.08 -10.97 -10.97
C LEU A 113 -9.53 -12.40 -10.63
N TYR A 114 -10.53 -12.55 -9.75
CA TYR A 114 -11.13 -13.86 -9.49
C TYR A 114 -11.75 -14.47 -10.74
N ASN A 115 -12.59 -13.71 -11.46
CA ASN A 115 -13.21 -14.21 -12.71
C ASN A 115 -12.15 -14.52 -13.77
N ARG A 116 -11.10 -13.71 -13.86
CA ARG A 116 -9.97 -14.00 -14.77
C ARG A 116 -9.26 -15.29 -14.41
N SER A 117 -9.02 -15.54 -13.11
CA SER A 117 -8.38 -16.77 -12.63
C SER A 117 -9.15 -18.05 -12.97
N LYS A 118 -10.45 -17.95 -13.25
CA LYS A 118 -11.26 -19.10 -13.73
C LYS A 118 -11.01 -19.44 -15.19
N VAL A 119 -10.61 -18.48 -15.99
CA VAL A 119 -10.38 -18.63 -17.43
C VAL A 119 -8.92 -18.96 -17.73
N LYS A 120 -8.01 -18.23 -17.14
CA LYS A 120 -6.55 -18.39 -17.33
C LYS A 120 -5.83 -18.15 -16.00
N GLU A 121 -4.70 -18.78 -15.77
CA GLU A 121 -3.84 -18.49 -14.63
C GLU A 121 -3.43 -17.02 -14.62
N LEU A 122 -3.41 -16.42 -13.44
CA LEU A 122 -3.00 -15.02 -13.28
C LEU A 122 -1.49 -14.92 -13.31
N PRO A 123 -0.92 -13.94 -14.04
CA PRO A 123 0.47 -13.54 -13.88
C PRO A 123 0.81 -13.24 -12.42
N ILE A 124 2.08 -13.37 -12.05
CA ILE A 124 2.55 -13.21 -10.66
C ILE A 124 2.12 -11.87 -10.06
N LEU A 125 2.21 -10.77 -10.84
CA LEU A 125 1.82 -9.44 -10.39
C LEU A 125 0.32 -9.32 -10.13
N GLU A 126 -0.52 -9.87 -11.01
CA GLU A 126 -1.97 -9.89 -10.81
C GLU A 126 -2.38 -10.78 -9.64
N ARG A 127 -1.67 -11.90 -9.40
CA ARG A 127 -1.91 -12.77 -8.25
C ARG A 127 -1.61 -12.04 -6.94
N LYS A 128 -0.45 -11.37 -6.85
CA LYS A 128 -0.10 -10.55 -5.68
C LYS A 128 -1.11 -9.43 -5.43
N LEU A 129 -1.56 -8.78 -6.51
CA LEU A 129 -2.58 -7.72 -6.42
C LEU A 129 -3.92 -8.27 -5.93
N TYR A 130 -4.34 -9.44 -6.44
CA TYR A 130 -5.56 -10.13 -5.99
C TYR A 130 -5.52 -10.47 -4.50
N ASP A 131 -4.42 -11.07 -4.03
CA ASP A 131 -4.25 -11.46 -2.63
C ASP A 131 -4.26 -10.24 -1.71
N SER A 132 -3.57 -9.17 -2.10
CA SER A 132 -3.56 -7.91 -1.37
C SER A 132 -4.95 -7.26 -1.33
N ALA A 133 -5.63 -7.15 -2.47
CA ALA A 133 -6.97 -6.56 -2.55
C ALA A 133 -8.00 -7.38 -1.76
N LYS A 134 -7.93 -8.72 -1.83
CA LYS A 134 -8.78 -9.60 -1.05
C LYS A 134 -8.62 -9.37 0.44
N LYS A 135 -7.37 -9.31 0.92
CA LYS A 135 -7.07 -9.05 2.34
C LYS A 135 -7.56 -7.68 2.79
N LEU A 136 -7.33 -6.62 2.00
CA LEU A 136 -7.84 -5.28 2.30
C LEU A 136 -9.36 -5.25 2.43
N LEU A 137 -10.06 -5.96 1.54
CA LEU A 137 -11.52 -6.07 1.55
C LEU A 137 -12.02 -6.81 2.80
N GLU A 138 -11.39 -7.95 3.13
CA GLU A 138 -11.71 -8.75 4.31
C GLU A 138 -11.55 -7.94 5.60
N ASP A 139 -10.43 -7.25 5.75
CA ASP A 139 -10.13 -6.47 6.94
C ASP A 139 -11.15 -5.32 7.11
N GLU A 140 -11.38 -4.52 6.09
CA GLU A 140 -12.29 -3.39 6.19
C GLU A 140 -13.74 -3.83 6.45
N ILE A 141 -14.24 -4.83 5.73
CA ILE A 141 -15.62 -5.34 5.92
C ILE A 141 -15.78 -6.02 7.28
N SER A 142 -14.76 -6.73 7.76
CA SER A 142 -14.74 -7.32 9.09
C SER A 142 -15.00 -6.27 10.18
N PHE A 143 -14.29 -5.15 10.12
CA PHE A 143 -14.49 -4.04 11.04
C PHE A 143 -15.84 -3.33 10.85
N ALA A 144 -16.29 -3.15 9.61
CA ALA A 144 -17.57 -2.48 9.32
C ALA A 144 -18.78 -3.28 9.82
N LEU A 145 -18.76 -4.62 9.65
CA LEU A 145 -19.85 -5.51 10.04
C LEU A 145 -19.69 -6.07 11.47
N GLY A 146 -18.52 -5.92 12.09
CA GLY A 146 -18.22 -6.50 13.41
C GLY A 146 -18.18 -8.02 13.39
N LYS A 147 -17.75 -8.63 12.28
CA LYS A 147 -17.59 -10.07 12.08
C LYS A 147 -16.11 -10.45 12.06
N SER A 148 -15.80 -11.71 12.29
CA SER A 148 -14.42 -12.20 12.20
C SER A 148 -13.93 -12.21 10.73
N ALA A 149 -12.62 -12.06 10.53
CA ALA A 149 -12.01 -12.13 9.21
C ALA A 149 -12.35 -13.45 8.49
N LYS A 150 -12.37 -14.58 9.21
CA LYS A 150 -12.75 -15.90 8.65
C LYS A 150 -14.18 -15.97 8.15
N GLU A 151 -15.13 -15.34 8.86
CA GLU A 151 -16.54 -15.29 8.43
C GLU A 151 -16.69 -14.44 7.18
N ILE A 152 -15.96 -13.32 7.11
CA ILE A 152 -15.95 -12.45 5.92
C ILE A 152 -15.27 -13.15 4.74
N GLU A 153 -14.15 -13.82 4.94
CA GLU A 153 -13.50 -14.62 3.90
C GLU A 153 -14.44 -15.67 3.31
N ALA A 154 -15.14 -16.43 4.17
CA ALA A 154 -16.15 -17.41 3.73
C ALA A 154 -17.30 -16.73 2.96
N THR A 155 -17.74 -15.55 3.40
CA THR A 155 -18.79 -14.78 2.74
C THR A 155 -18.32 -14.31 1.35
N ILE A 156 -17.12 -13.75 1.25
CA ILE A 156 -16.52 -13.31 -0.01
C ILE A 156 -16.41 -14.51 -0.98
N HIS A 157 -15.92 -15.64 -0.49
CA HIS A 157 -15.83 -16.85 -1.32
C HIS A 157 -17.19 -17.31 -1.83
N THR A 158 -18.20 -17.33 -0.98
CA THR A 158 -19.59 -17.72 -1.35
C THR A 158 -20.20 -16.75 -2.36
N LYS A 159 -19.89 -15.44 -2.25
CA LYS A 159 -20.34 -14.43 -3.23
C LYS A 159 -19.65 -14.54 -4.58
N LEU A 160 -18.36 -14.85 -4.59
CA LEU A 160 -17.57 -15.07 -5.80
C LEU A 160 -17.89 -16.43 -6.48
N GLU A 161 -18.31 -17.43 -5.71
CA GLU A 161 -18.60 -18.78 -6.17
C GLU A 161 -19.94 -19.25 -5.59
N PRO A 162 -21.06 -18.74 -6.15
CA PRO A 162 -22.37 -19.14 -5.69
C PRO A 162 -22.61 -20.66 -5.90
N PRO A 163 -23.37 -21.31 -5.00
CA PRO A 163 -23.67 -22.73 -5.10
C PRO A 163 -24.32 -23.05 -6.46
N GLY A 164 -23.72 -23.95 -7.22
CA GLY A 164 -24.17 -24.34 -8.58
C GLY A 164 -23.40 -23.70 -9.73
N ALA A 165 -22.37 -22.89 -9.45
CA ALA A 165 -21.46 -22.41 -10.49
C ALA A 165 -20.71 -23.59 -11.14
N ALA A 166 -20.57 -23.56 -12.47
CA ALA A 166 -19.91 -24.60 -13.23
C ALA A 166 -18.45 -24.82 -12.74
N PRO A 167 -17.97 -26.09 -12.68
CA PRO A 167 -16.62 -26.37 -12.22
C PRO A 167 -15.57 -25.71 -13.13
N ARG A 168 -14.50 -25.23 -12.49
CA ARG A 168 -13.36 -24.57 -13.15
C ARG A 168 -12.79 -25.45 -14.24
N VAL A 169 -12.80 -24.99 -15.48
CA VAL A 169 -11.98 -25.55 -16.55
C VAL A 169 -10.58 -25.00 -16.36
N LYS A 170 -9.70 -25.81 -15.76
CA LYS A 170 -8.26 -25.50 -15.75
C LYS A 170 -7.74 -25.68 -17.16
N HIS A 171 -7.64 -24.61 -17.91
CA HIS A 171 -6.79 -24.62 -19.11
C HIS A 171 -5.33 -24.58 -18.62
N THR A 172 -4.69 -25.74 -18.64
CA THR A 172 -3.23 -25.84 -18.55
C THR A 172 -2.68 -25.25 -19.84
N ILE A 173 -2.30 -23.98 -19.81
CA ILE A 173 -1.61 -23.35 -20.93
C ILE A 173 -0.13 -23.36 -20.59
N GLN A 174 0.66 -23.87 -21.54
CA GLN A 174 2.12 -23.83 -21.51
C GLN A 174 2.57 -22.41 -21.23
N LEU A 175 3.50 -22.29 -20.31
CA LEU A 175 4.19 -21.07 -19.96
C LEU A 175 4.95 -20.60 -21.21
N ASP A 176 4.54 -19.47 -21.76
CA ASP A 176 5.44 -18.63 -22.54
C ASP A 176 6.26 -17.87 -21.50
N ASP A 177 7.44 -18.39 -21.18
CA ASP A 177 8.34 -17.93 -20.13
C ASP A 177 9.03 -16.59 -20.45
N ASP A 178 8.75 -15.97 -21.60
CA ASP A 178 9.57 -14.88 -22.13
C ASP A 178 9.03 -13.45 -21.82
N GLU A 179 7.86 -13.29 -21.15
CA GLU A 179 7.28 -11.93 -20.96
C GLU A 179 7.33 -11.38 -19.52
N ASP A 180 7.72 -12.16 -18.53
CA ASP A 180 7.65 -11.72 -17.13
C ASP A 180 8.93 -11.06 -16.61
N ASP A 181 10.05 -11.14 -17.33
CA ASP A 181 11.36 -10.63 -16.87
C ASP A 181 11.55 -9.12 -17.10
N ASP A 182 10.86 -8.56 -18.10
CA ASP A 182 11.06 -7.16 -18.53
C ASP A 182 10.41 -6.11 -17.61
N LEU A 183 9.47 -6.51 -16.73
CA LEU A 183 8.80 -5.57 -15.80
C LEU A 183 9.47 -5.45 -14.44
N MET A 184 10.33 -6.41 -14.06
CA MET A 184 11.06 -6.32 -12.80
C MET A 184 12.22 -5.31 -12.88
N ASP A 185 12.82 -5.12 -14.07
CA ASP A 185 13.91 -4.17 -14.27
C ASP A 185 13.43 -2.72 -14.25
N ASP A 186 12.27 -2.42 -14.82
CA ASP A 186 11.75 -1.03 -14.92
C ASP A 186 11.28 -0.45 -13.57
N VAL A 187 10.80 -1.29 -12.66
CA VAL A 187 10.41 -0.86 -11.30
C VAL A 187 11.65 -0.67 -10.41
N ASN A 188 12.70 -1.49 -10.63
CA ASN A 188 13.94 -1.42 -9.86
C ASN A 188 14.86 -0.28 -10.35
N GLU A 189 14.80 0.06 -11.64
CA GLU A 189 15.57 1.17 -12.22
C GLU A 189 15.02 2.55 -11.80
N LYS A 190 13.68 2.69 -11.66
CA LYS A 190 13.05 3.92 -11.15
C LYS A 190 13.26 4.16 -9.66
N SER A 191 13.47 3.12 -8.86
CA SER A 191 13.85 3.29 -7.45
C SER A 191 15.34 3.63 -7.28
N ARG A 192 16.23 3.13 -8.13
CA ARG A 192 17.67 3.44 -8.09
C ARG A 192 18.02 4.84 -8.57
N ARG A 193 17.24 5.43 -9.50
CA ARG A 193 17.46 6.81 -9.98
C ARG A 193 17.01 7.91 -9.04
N ARG A 194 16.36 7.59 -7.92
CA ARG A 194 15.95 8.56 -6.91
C ARG A 194 16.95 8.75 -5.77
N ASP A 195 17.92 7.84 -5.64
CA ASP A 195 18.92 7.89 -4.58
C ASP A 195 20.27 8.49 -5.05
N ASP A 196 20.47 8.72 -6.37
CA ASP A 196 21.73 9.22 -6.94
C ASP A 196 21.78 10.73 -7.18
N ASP A 197 20.71 11.49 -6.87
CA ASP A 197 20.69 12.96 -7.09
C ASP A 197 20.91 13.77 -5.77
N MET A 198 21.58 13.21 -4.79
CA MET A 198 22.08 13.95 -3.63
C MET A 198 23.53 13.55 -3.39
N ASP A 199 24.41 14.33 -3.92
CA ASP A 199 25.74 14.73 -3.47
C ASP A 199 26.68 14.89 -4.66
N ASP A 200 26.97 16.14 -4.98
CA ASP A 200 28.29 16.63 -5.36
C ASP A 200 28.20 18.12 -5.72
N ASP A 201 28.32 18.96 -4.73
CA ASP A 201 28.88 20.31 -4.86
C ASP A 201 29.83 20.51 -3.69
N ASP A 202 31.05 20.01 -3.83
CA ASP A 202 32.20 20.47 -3.05
C ASP A 202 33.28 20.96 -4.03
N ASP A 203 33.19 22.27 -4.27
CA ASP A 203 34.22 23.01 -5.02
C ASP A 203 35.50 23.09 -4.20
N GLY A 204 36.52 22.52 -4.77
CA GLY A 204 37.90 22.61 -4.33
C GLY A 204 38.42 24.05 -4.30
N ALA A 205 39.05 24.39 -3.22
CA ALA A 205 40.09 25.45 -3.19
C ALA A 205 41.32 24.89 -2.48
N SER A 206 42.29 24.58 -3.29
CA SER A 206 43.69 24.46 -2.93
C SER A 206 44.19 25.78 -2.35
N ASP A 207 44.89 25.74 -1.24
CA ASP A 207 46.04 26.61 -1.03
C ASP A 207 47.06 25.95 -0.10
N ASP A 208 48.26 25.97 -0.63
CA ASP A 208 49.51 25.59 -0.02
C ASP A 208 49.82 26.41 1.23
N MET A 209 50.57 25.90 2.17
CA MET A 209 51.83 26.36 2.65
C MET A 209 52.19 25.95 4.06
N ASP A 210 53.36 25.30 4.11
CA ASP A 210 54.50 25.47 5.00
C ASP A 210 54.47 25.14 6.48
N ASP A 211 55.34 24.17 6.73
CA ASP A 211 56.37 24.07 7.79
C ASP A 211 56.23 24.93 9.03
N ALA A 212 56.20 24.25 10.15
CA ALA A 212 57.14 24.58 11.26
C ALA A 212 57.14 23.48 12.32
N GLU A 213 58.29 22.91 12.46
CA GLU A 213 58.73 22.11 13.61
C GLU A 213 58.61 22.95 14.91
N GLY A 214 58.31 22.28 16.00
CA GLY A 214 58.30 22.87 17.33
C GLY A 214 58.14 21.80 18.41
N ASP A 215 59.28 21.15 18.73
CA ASP A 215 59.51 20.47 20.00
C ASP A 215 59.09 21.36 21.18
N PHE A 216 58.59 20.79 22.25
CA PHE A 216 59.14 20.97 23.62
C PHE A 216 58.20 20.38 24.70
N ASP A 217 58.73 19.36 25.36
CA ASP A 217 58.79 19.03 26.81
C ASP A 217 57.53 19.12 27.72
N GLU A 218 57.33 17.96 28.29
CA GLU A 218 57.20 17.56 29.71
C GLU A 218 56.95 18.69 30.72
N ASP A 219 55.99 18.49 31.57
CA ASP A 219 56.11 18.31 33.02
C ASP A 219 54.74 18.40 33.72
N ASP A 220 54.44 17.34 34.41
CA ASP A 220 54.19 17.17 35.85
C ASP A 220 53.14 18.00 36.59
N ASP A 221 52.47 17.21 37.43
CA ASP A 221 51.92 17.47 38.76
C ASP A 221 50.47 17.98 38.96
N ALA A 222 49.76 17.04 39.46
CA ALA A 222 49.03 16.96 40.74
C ALA A 222 48.14 18.15 41.20
N PHE A 223 46.89 17.91 41.30
CA PHE A 223 46.06 17.89 42.55
C PHE A 223 44.64 17.50 42.23
#